data_533fd67b859a86b934f6ac956e9d6e3d
#
_entry.id   533fd67b859a86b934f6ac956e9d6e3d
#
_cell.length_a   1.000
_cell.length_b   1.000
_cell.length_c   1.000
_cell.angle_alpha   90.00
_cell.angle_beta   90.00
_cell.angle_gamma   90.00
#
_symmetry.space_group_name_H-M   'P 1'
#
loop_
_entity.id
_entity.type
_entity.pdbx_description
1 polymer ?
#
loop_
_entity_poly.entity_id
_entity_poly.type
_entity_poly.pdbx_seq_one_letter_code
_entity_poly.pdbx_strand_id
1 'polypeptide(L)'
;MNKNKENMEKLSDALDNLNNKTNIIYFLVYDTRNNPRASVKYIYDLALTLKEDGSNVKILAEDKTYSGVSGWLGDKYNNLEVVTIKDDRVEIKIDDVIVVPEYYSNVLESLANIRCTKVMLVQQKEYIFETLPIGSRWSDYGFDRVITTTELSKKYINDIFNECLVHIIPPIIGDEFVPSETTPKPVIAISCKDRSISKKIISEFYIRYPHLRWITFRDMINMPYADFANSLKECMVSVWVDDDSTFGTFPLESMKVGIPVIGKIPKNEPDWLSENGMWTYDESKIVEIVGTYVTAWLEGVEINDEVKQKMKDTLLPYSTEVTKNNILNIFDSFRSKRIDAIEKALTKIKEEFDSILDSGKETEQIS
;
A
#
# COMPACT_ATOMS: atom_id res chain seq x y z
N MET A 1 25.98 26.83 -26.50
CA MET A 1 25.18 26.25 -27.58
C MET A 1 25.00 24.72 -27.46
N ASN A 2 26.04 23.91 -27.45
CA ASN A 2 25.91 22.42 -27.38
C ASN A 2 25.12 21.92 -26.15
N LYS A 3 25.35 22.45 -24.95
CA LYS A 3 24.70 21.99 -23.73
C LYS A 3 23.18 22.23 -23.71
N ASN A 4 22.73 23.34 -24.28
CA ASN A 4 21.27 23.63 -24.34
C ASN A 4 20.58 22.76 -25.39
N LYS A 5 21.24 22.41 -26.49
CA LYS A 5 20.73 21.50 -27.52
C LYS A 5 20.57 20.07 -26.93
N GLU A 6 21.60 19.59 -26.22
CA GLU A 6 21.55 18.30 -25.54
C GLU A 6 20.45 18.23 -24.48
N ASN A 7 20.25 19.32 -23.70
CA ASN A 7 19.16 19.38 -22.73
C ASN A 7 17.78 19.39 -23.39
N MET A 8 17.62 20.08 -24.52
CA MET A 8 16.36 20.05 -25.28
C MET A 8 16.05 18.66 -25.82
N GLU A 9 17.02 17.95 -26.36
CA GLU A 9 16.84 16.57 -26.84
C GLU A 9 16.41 15.65 -25.69
N LYS A 10 17.09 15.68 -24.55
CA LYS A 10 16.71 14.90 -23.37
C LYS A 10 15.31 15.18 -22.85
N LEU A 11 14.89 16.43 -22.85
CA LEU A 11 13.54 16.83 -22.41
C LEU A 11 12.48 16.43 -23.44
N SER A 12 12.79 16.47 -24.74
CA SER A 12 11.89 16.00 -25.80
C SER A 12 11.67 14.50 -25.71
N ASP A 13 12.74 13.73 -25.55
CA ASP A 13 12.67 12.26 -25.37
C ASP A 13 11.86 11.91 -24.11
N ALA A 14 12.06 12.65 -23.01
CA ALA A 14 11.29 12.45 -21.78
C ALA A 14 9.80 12.73 -21.96
N LEU A 15 9.45 13.77 -22.74
CA LEU A 15 8.06 14.10 -23.06
C LEU A 15 7.40 12.99 -23.90
N ASP A 16 8.09 12.46 -24.90
CA ASP A 16 7.62 11.36 -25.73
C ASP A 16 7.43 10.09 -24.90
N ASN A 17 8.34 9.76 -24.00
CA ASN A 17 8.22 8.64 -23.09
C ASN A 17 7.00 8.73 -22.17
N LEU A 18 6.74 9.92 -21.63
CA LEU A 18 5.58 10.14 -20.77
C LEU A 18 4.26 10.04 -21.55
N ASN A 19 4.19 10.61 -22.75
CA ASN A 19 3.00 10.55 -23.60
C ASN A 19 2.67 9.13 -24.05
N ASN A 20 3.70 8.32 -24.31
CA ASN A 20 3.55 6.93 -24.74
C ASN A 20 3.52 5.91 -23.59
N LYS A 21 3.54 6.33 -22.32
CA LYS A 21 3.64 5.46 -21.13
C LYS A 21 4.86 4.51 -21.16
N THR A 22 5.96 4.92 -21.79
CA THR A 22 7.20 4.11 -21.86
C THR A 22 8.20 4.43 -20.75
N ASN A 23 7.98 5.53 -20.00
CA ASN A 23 8.71 5.82 -18.77
C ASN A 23 8.50 4.71 -17.74
N ILE A 24 9.51 4.45 -16.90
CA ILE A 24 9.48 3.35 -15.94
C ILE A 24 8.98 3.85 -14.59
N ILE A 25 8.10 3.06 -13.96
CA ILE A 25 7.66 3.23 -12.57
C ILE A 25 8.34 2.16 -11.73
N TYR A 26 9.28 2.57 -10.88
CA TYR A 26 10.02 1.68 -9.99
C TYR A 26 9.36 1.63 -8.62
N PHE A 27 9.14 0.43 -8.10
CA PHE A 27 8.69 0.21 -6.72
C PHE A 27 9.80 -0.45 -5.92
N LEU A 28 10.32 0.26 -4.92
CA LEU A 28 11.33 -0.28 -4.02
C LEU A 28 10.70 -1.24 -3.02
N VAL A 29 11.29 -2.43 -2.87
CA VAL A 29 10.82 -3.47 -1.94
C VAL A 29 11.97 -4.14 -1.21
N TYR A 30 11.73 -4.55 0.04
CA TYR A 30 12.65 -5.41 0.77
C TYR A 30 12.33 -6.90 0.58
N ASP A 31 13.32 -7.75 0.76
CA ASP A 31 13.14 -9.20 0.71
C ASP A 31 12.45 -9.70 1.99
N THR A 32 11.26 -10.28 1.81
CA THR A 32 10.51 -10.90 2.91
C THR A 32 10.99 -12.30 3.24
N ARG A 33 11.94 -12.85 2.48
CA ARG A 33 12.41 -14.24 2.59
C ARG A 33 11.26 -15.24 2.57
N ASN A 34 10.33 -15.03 1.62
CA ASN A 34 9.09 -15.80 1.45
C ASN A 34 8.13 -15.77 2.66
N ASN A 35 8.29 -14.82 3.61
CA ASN A 35 7.31 -14.62 4.66
C ASN A 35 6.22 -13.65 4.19
N PRO A 36 4.93 -13.99 4.30
CA PRO A 36 3.83 -13.10 3.95
C PRO A 36 3.88 -11.77 4.73
N ARG A 37 3.76 -10.66 3.99
CA ARG A 37 3.75 -9.30 4.54
C ARG A 37 2.74 -8.43 3.80
N ALA A 38 1.74 -7.93 4.50
CA ALA A 38 0.70 -7.07 3.93
C ALA A 38 1.29 -5.81 3.28
N SER A 39 2.36 -5.24 3.86
CA SER A 39 3.06 -4.08 3.31
C SER A 39 3.68 -4.33 1.94
N VAL A 40 4.27 -5.51 1.73
CA VAL A 40 4.84 -5.89 0.43
C VAL A 40 3.73 -6.26 -0.56
N LYS A 41 2.68 -6.98 -0.10
CA LYS A 41 1.51 -7.23 -0.95
C LYS A 41 0.93 -5.92 -1.51
N TYR A 42 0.78 -4.91 -0.67
CA TYR A 42 0.26 -3.61 -1.08
C TYR A 42 1.10 -2.99 -2.21
N ILE A 43 2.43 -3.02 -2.10
CA ILE A 43 3.33 -2.53 -3.17
C ILE A 43 3.13 -3.33 -4.47
N TYR A 44 3.03 -4.64 -4.37
CA TYR A 44 2.82 -5.51 -5.52
C TYR A 44 1.45 -5.32 -6.17
N ASP A 45 0.40 -5.04 -5.39
CA ASP A 45 -0.93 -4.71 -5.90
C ASP A 45 -0.93 -3.39 -6.69
N LEU A 46 -0.25 -2.36 -6.18
CA LEU A 46 -0.04 -1.10 -6.90
C LEU A 46 0.69 -1.33 -8.23
N ALA A 47 1.81 -2.05 -8.17
CA ALA A 47 2.64 -2.36 -9.32
C ALA A 47 1.89 -3.17 -10.39
N LEU A 48 1.16 -4.20 -9.97
CA LEU A 48 0.37 -5.04 -10.88
C LEU A 48 -0.76 -4.25 -11.54
N THR A 49 -1.48 -3.43 -10.78
CA THR A 49 -2.55 -2.59 -11.31
C THR A 49 -2.05 -1.67 -12.43
N LEU A 50 -0.93 -1.00 -12.20
CA LEU A 50 -0.32 -0.12 -13.20
C LEU A 50 0.21 -0.90 -14.41
N LYS A 51 0.76 -2.09 -14.20
CA LYS A 51 1.23 -2.97 -15.28
C LYS A 51 0.07 -3.45 -16.16
N GLU A 52 -1.07 -3.82 -15.55
CA GLU A 52 -2.28 -4.23 -16.27
C GLU A 52 -2.87 -3.09 -17.10
N ASP A 53 -2.70 -1.83 -16.69
CA ASP A 53 -3.09 -0.63 -17.46
C ASP A 53 -2.07 -0.27 -18.57
N GLY A 54 -1.05 -1.07 -18.77
CA GLY A 54 -0.05 -0.87 -19.82
C GLY A 54 1.13 0.01 -19.46
N SER A 55 1.27 0.44 -18.19
CA SER A 55 2.45 1.15 -17.72
C SER A 55 3.67 0.24 -17.65
N ASN A 56 4.85 0.80 -17.88
CA ASN A 56 6.12 0.08 -17.72
C ASN A 56 6.53 0.09 -16.26
N VAL A 57 6.35 -1.02 -15.57
CA VAL A 57 6.54 -1.13 -14.12
C VAL A 57 7.64 -2.14 -13.80
N LYS A 58 8.51 -1.78 -12.85
CA LYS A 58 9.57 -2.67 -12.35
C LYS A 58 9.60 -2.65 -10.82
N ILE A 59 9.85 -3.82 -10.26
CA ILE A 59 10.16 -3.99 -8.84
C ILE A 59 11.66 -3.79 -8.65
N LEU A 60 12.04 -2.91 -7.74
CA LEU A 60 13.43 -2.60 -7.43
C LEU A 60 13.81 -3.27 -6.11
N ALA A 61 14.60 -4.34 -6.18
CA ALA A 61 15.10 -5.08 -5.03
C ALA A 61 16.58 -4.75 -4.75
N GLU A 62 17.09 -5.12 -3.58
CA GLU A 62 18.44 -4.79 -3.18
C GLU A 62 19.50 -5.53 -4.01
N ASP A 63 19.36 -6.86 -4.11
CA ASP A 63 20.30 -7.73 -4.82
C ASP A 63 19.65 -9.03 -5.31
N LYS A 64 20.43 -9.87 -6.02
CA LYS A 64 19.97 -11.13 -6.63
C LYS A 64 19.52 -12.21 -5.65
N THR A 65 19.74 -12.03 -4.35
CA THR A 65 19.22 -12.96 -3.34
C THR A 65 17.74 -12.76 -3.06
N TYR A 66 17.11 -11.73 -3.67
CA TYR A 66 15.71 -11.44 -3.53
C TYR A 66 14.84 -12.66 -3.85
N SER A 67 14.09 -13.15 -2.87
CA SER A 67 13.32 -14.39 -2.96
C SER A 67 12.02 -14.26 -3.76
N GLY A 68 11.61 -13.04 -4.11
CA GLY A 68 10.32 -12.79 -4.76
C GLY A 68 9.12 -12.97 -3.83
N VAL A 69 7.94 -13.05 -4.42
CA VAL A 69 6.66 -13.16 -3.69
C VAL A 69 5.77 -14.33 -4.16
N SER A 70 6.16 -15.02 -5.23
CA SER A 70 5.33 -16.11 -5.81
C SER A 70 5.01 -17.23 -4.84
N GLY A 71 5.93 -17.53 -3.93
CA GLY A 71 5.75 -18.57 -2.92
C GLY A 71 4.61 -18.30 -1.92
N TRP A 72 4.12 -17.06 -1.85
CA TRP A 72 3.07 -16.72 -0.90
C TRP A 72 1.97 -15.79 -1.44
N LEU A 73 2.24 -14.97 -2.48
CA LEU A 73 1.22 -14.13 -3.13
C LEU A 73 0.56 -14.82 -4.32
N GLY A 74 1.26 -15.78 -4.97
CA GLY A 74 0.81 -16.50 -6.15
C GLY A 74 1.37 -15.94 -7.46
N ASP A 75 1.13 -16.68 -8.55
CA ASP A 75 1.83 -16.54 -9.83
C ASP A 75 1.44 -15.28 -10.61
N LYS A 76 0.32 -14.64 -10.34
CA LYS A 76 -0.12 -13.44 -11.06
C LYS A 76 0.91 -12.29 -10.99
N TYR A 77 1.73 -12.26 -9.94
CA TYR A 77 2.77 -11.25 -9.75
C TYR A 77 4.09 -11.54 -10.45
N ASN A 78 4.28 -12.77 -11.01
CA ASN A 78 5.47 -13.16 -11.74
C ASN A 78 5.69 -12.37 -13.05
N ASN A 79 4.63 -11.70 -13.54
CA ASN A 79 4.72 -10.81 -14.70
C ASN A 79 5.42 -9.48 -14.41
N LEU A 80 5.66 -9.15 -13.15
CA LEU A 80 6.40 -7.95 -12.76
C LEU A 80 7.90 -8.21 -12.87
N GLU A 81 8.57 -7.41 -13.70
CA GLU A 81 10.02 -7.47 -13.84
C GLU A 81 10.70 -7.00 -12.56
N VAL A 82 11.63 -7.81 -12.06
CA VAL A 82 12.45 -7.46 -10.89
C VAL A 82 13.84 -7.06 -11.39
N VAL A 83 14.32 -5.90 -10.97
CA VAL A 83 15.68 -5.41 -11.18
C VAL A 83 16.37 -5.20 -9.83
N THR A 84 17.68 -5.37 -9.77
CA THR A 84 18.44 -5.33 -8.51
C THR A 84 19.44 -4.18 -8.49
N ILE A 85 19.46 -3.42 -7.41
CA ILE A 85 20.28 -2.22 -7.26
C ILE A 85 21.77 -2.55 -7.32
N LYS A 86 22.18 -3.64 -6.66
CA LYS A 86 23.62 -4.02 -6.55
C LYS A 86 24.18 -4.71 -7.77
N ASP A 87 23.34 -5.47 -8.48
CA ASP A 87 23.81 -6.38 -9.53
C ASP A 87 23.48 -5.87 -10.93
N ASP A 88 22.41 -5.10 -11.09
CA ASP A 88 21.98 -4.54 -12.36
C ASP A 88 22.39 -3.07 -12.45
N ARG A 89 22.72 -2.64 -13.66
CA ARG A 89 22.96 -1.22 -13.91
C ARG A 89 21.61 -0.52 -14.08
N VAL A 90 21.05 -0.04 -12.97
CA VAL A 90 19.78 0.70 -12.97
C VAL A 90 20.06 2.18 -13.24
N GLU A 91 19.55 2.70 -14.35
CA GLU A 91 19.62 4.11 -14.71
C GLU A 91 18.21 4.71 -14.61
N ILE A 92 18.00 5.60 -13.66
CA ILE A 92 16.71 6.27 -13.44
C ILE A 92 16.72 7.57 -14.23
N LYS A 93 15.79 7.71 -15.16
CA LYS A 93 15.68 8.87 -16.07
C LYS A 93 14.79 9.97 -15.48
N ILE A 94 14.81 11.12 -16.13
CA ILE A 94 14.05 12.31 -15.71
C ILE A 94 12.53 12.11 -15.79
N ASP A 95 12.07 11.27 -16.69
CA ASP A 95 10.67 10.92 -16.91
C ASP A 95 10.18 9.76 -16.02
N ASP A 96 11.09 9.03 -15.37
CA ASP A 96 10.74 7.91 -14.50
C ASP A 96 10.07 8.35 -13.19
N VAL A 97 9.43 7.38 -12.56
CA VAL A 97 8.83 7.51 -11.22
C VAL A 97 9.51 6.51 -10.29
N ILE A 98 9.90 6.92 -9.09
CA ILE A 98 10.35 6.02 -8.06
C ILE A 98 9.44 6.11 -6.83
N VAL A 99 8.91 4.97 -6.39
CA VAL A 99 8.07 4.84 -5.21
C VAL A 99 8.89 4.18 -4.11
N VAL A 100 9.09 4.91 -3.01
CA VAL A 100 9.95 4.50 -1.89
C VAL A 100 9.10 4.36 -0.63
N PRO A 101 9.03 3.18 -0.02
CA PRO A 101 8.35 3.00 1.27
C PRO A 101 9.06 3.75 2.40
N GLU A 102 8.30 4.20 3.39
CA GLU A 102 8.75 4.99 4.55
C GLU A 102 9.87 4.36 5.37
N TYR A 103 9.99 3.03 5.32
CA TYR A 103 11.02 2.29 6.04
C TYR A 103 12.39 2.24 5.34
N TYR A 104 12.55 2.89 4.18
CA TYR A 104 13.81 2.99 3.44
C TYR A 104 14.48 4.36 3.60
N SER A 105 15.09 4.64 4.74
CA SER A 105 15.83 5.89 4.94
C SER A 105 17.18 5.92 4.23
N ASN A 106 17.85 4.79 4.15
CA ASN A 106 19.21 4.68 3.63
C ASN A 106 19.36 4.98 2.13
N VAL A 107 18.25 5.02 1.39
CA VAL A 107 18.26 5.37 -0.04
C VAL A 107 17.99 6.86 -0.31
N LEU A 108 17.50 7.62 0.67
CA LEU A 108 17.08 9.01 0.47
C LEU A 108 18.23 9.88 -0.04
N GLU A 109 19.41 9.80 0.58
CA GLU A 109 20.60 10.56 0.17
C GLU A 109 21.05 10.18 -1.25
N SER A 110 21.02 8.91 -1.59
CA SER A 110 21.38 8.42 -2.93
C SER A 110 20.42 8.95 -4.00
N LEU A 111 19.15 9.11 -3.66
CA LEU A 111 18.11 9.61 -4.56
C LEU A 111 18.06 11.14 -4.66
N ALA A 112 18.63 11.88 -3.69
CA ALA A 112 18.50 13.34 -3.60
C ALA A 112 18.88 14.04 -4.92
N ASN A 113 19.95 13.60 -5.56
CA ASN A 113 20.48 14.21 -6.80
C ASN A 113 19.84 13.64 -8.10
N ILE A 114 19.02 12.60 -8.00
CA ILE A 114 18.35 12.01 -9.17
C ILE A 114 17.12 12.85 -9.52
N ARG A 115 17.06 13.33 -10.76
CA ARG A 115 15.95 14.15 -11.27
C ARG A 115 14.86 13.28 -11.89
N CYS A 116 14.01 12.70 -11.05
CA CYS A 116 12.82 11.96 -11.46
C CYS A 116 11.63 12.36 -10.61
N THR A 117 10.45 11.79 -10.86
CA THR A 117 9.31 11.91 -9.95
C THR A 117 9.51 10.97 -8.76
N LYS A 118 9.56 11.51 -7.55
CA LYS A 118 9.77 10.73 -6.32
C LYS A 118 8.50 10.72 -5.49
N VAL A 119 8.07 9.54 -5.10
CA VAL A 119 6.84 9.32 -4.33
C VAL A 119 7.20 8.57 -3.05
N MET A 120 6.87 9.15 -1.90
CA MET A 120 6.98 8.46 -0.61
C MET A 120 5.72 7.62 -0.39
N LEU A 121 5.88 6.35 -0.06
CA LEU A 121 4.78 5.44 0.23
C LEU A 121 4.71 5.21 1.74
N VAL A 122 3.74 5.83 2.41
CA VAL A 122 3.58 5.76 3.87
C VAL A 122 2.43 4.83 4.22
N GLN A 123 2.75 3.65 4.66
CA GLN A 123 1.78 2.65 5.12
C GLN A 123 1.55 2.73 6.63
N GLN A 124 2.59 3.12 7.39
CA GLN A 124 2.52 3.32 8.84
C GLN A 124 3.24 4.62 9.22
N LYS A 125 2.47 5.61 9.69
CA LYS A 125 3.00 6.93 10.05
C LYS A 125 4.02 6.88 11.21
N GLU A 126 3.97 5.85 12.03
CA GLU A 126 4.87 5.61 13.15
C GLU A 126 6.32 5.41 12.69
N TYR A 127 6.53 4.80 11.51
CA TYR A 127 7.87 4.52 10.98
C TYR A 127 8.55 5.72 10.31
N ILE A 128 7.83 6.81 10.05
CA ILE A 128 8.37 8.01 9.38
C ILE A 128 9.64 8.50 10.10
N PHE A 129 9.57 8.67 11.42
CA PHE A 129 10.68 9.20 12.20
C PHE A 129 11.68 8.16 12.69
N GLU A 130 11.40 6.87 12.50
CA GLU A 130 12.39 5.82 12.72
C GLU A 130 13.43 5.82 11.61
N THR A 131 13.06 6.25 10.43
CA THR A 131 13.88 6.17 9.23
C THR A 131 14.32 7.54 8.69
N LEU A 132 13.53 8.60 8.86
CA LEU A 132 13.90 9.94 8.43
C LEU A 132 14.92 10.55 9.41
N PRO A 133 16.08 11.06 8.94
CA PRO A 133 17.06 11.71 9.81
C PRO A 133 16.47 12.88 10.60
N ILE A 134 16.90 13.04 11.85
CA ILE A 134 16.37 14.06 12.76
C ILE A 134 16.54 15.46 12.13
N GLY A 135 15.44 16.19 12.05
CA GLY A 135 15.40 17.56 11.49
C GLY A 135 15.32 17.63 9.97
N SER A 136 15.40 16.50 9.27
CA SER A 136 15.25 16.44 7.80
C SER A 136 13.78 16.37 7.40
N ARG A 137 13.52 16.82 6.18
CA ARG A 137 12.22 16.72 5.48
C ARG A 137 12.37 15.86 4.24
N TRP A 138 11.30 15.28 3.78
CA TRP A 138 11.30 14.55 2.50
C TRP A 138 11.62 15.45 1.31
N SER A 139 11.20 16.72 1.37
CA SER A 139 11.55 17.74 0.35
C SER A 139 13.04 17.99 0.21
N ASP A 140 13.85 17.79 1.27
CA ASP A 140 15.31 17.90 1.22
C ASP A 140 15.94 16.87 0.26
N TYR A 141 15.25 15.75 0.06
CA TYR A 141 15.63 14.66 -0.85
C TYR A 141 14.84 14.69 -2.18
N GLY A 142 14.02 15.73 -2.37
CA GLY A 142 13.22 15.94 -3.58
C GLY A 142 11.93 15.11 -3.67
N PHE A 143 11.41 14.62 -2.53
CA PHE A 143 10.10 14.00 -2.46
C PHE A 143 9.05 15.09 -2.15
N ASP A 144 8.14 15.30 -3.09
CA ASP A 144 7.04 16.28 -2.98
C ASP A 144 5.65 15.61 -3.06
N ARG A 145 5.62 14.27 -3.20
CA ARG A 145 4.42 13.45 -3.32
C ARG A 145 4.44 12.32 -2.31
N VAL A 146 3.30 12.11 -1.70
CA VAL A 146 3.12 11.03 -0.71
C VAL A 146 1.85 10.25 -1.05
N ILE A 147 1.94 8.94 -0.99
CA ILE A 147 0.80 8.03 -1.00
C ILE A 147 0.67 7.44 0.40
N THR A 148 -0.52 7.46 0.96
CA THR A 148 -0.84 6.82 2.25
C THR A 148 -2.15 6.04 2.16
N THR A 149 -2.52 5.33 3.23
CA THR A 149 -3.64 4.37 3.20
C THR A 149 -4.91 4.89 3.89
N THR A 150 -4.83 5.93 4.75
CA THR A 150 -5.94 6.41 5.59
C THR A 150 -5.99 7.94 5.66
N GLU A 151 -7.19 8.49 5.94
CA GLU A 151 -7.36 9.93 6.19
C GLU A 151 -6.60 10.39 7.43
N LEU A 152 -6.53 9.56 8.47
CA LEU A 152 -5.76 9.86 9.66
C LEU A 152 -4.27 10.06 9.36
N SER A 153 -3.68 9.16 8.57
CA SER A 153 -2.28 9.28 8.14
C SER A 153 -2.06 10.48 7.24
N LYS A 154 -2.99 10.76 6.30
CA LYS A 154 -2.93 11.95 5.44
C LYS A 154 -2.95 13.23 6.26
N LYS A 155 -3.88 13.35 7.23
CA LYS A 155 -3.93 14.51 8.11
C LYS A 155 -2.63 14.70 8.86
N TYR A 156 -2.10 13.64 9.47
CA TYR A 156 -0.83 13.67 10.19
C TYR A 156 0.34 14.13 9.31
N ILE A 157 0.44 13.59 8.08
CA ILE A 157 1.49 13.95 7.13
C ILE A 157 1.35 15.42 6.69
N ASN A 158 0.15 15.89 6.39
CA ASN A 158 -0.09 17.29 6.00
C ASN A 158 0.25 18.27 7.13
N ASP A 159 0.03 17.89 8.39
CA ASP A 159 0.35 18.72 9.55
C ASP A 159 1.88 18.90 9.72
N ILE A 160 2.68 17.91 9.31
CA ILE A 160 4.14 17.90 9.51
C ILE A 160 4.90 18.28 8.23
N PHE A 161 4.45 17.77 7.07
CA PHE A 161 5.05 17.97 5.75
C PHE A 161 4.07 18.68 4.82
N ASN A 162 3.74 19.92 5.17
CA ASN A 162 2.74 20.74 4.46
C ASN A 162 3.13 21.09 3.02
N GLU A 163 4.38 20.89 2.64
CA GLU A 163 4.90 21.03 1.28
C GLU A 163 4.60 19.81 0.38
N CYS A 164 4.21 18.67 0.96
CA CYS A 164 3.95 17.46 0.20
C CYS A 164 2.50 17.37 -0.27
N LEU A 165 2.31 16.88 -1.49
CA LEU A 165 0.98 16.52 -2.01
C LEU A 165 0.64 15.08 -1.58
N VAL A 166 -0.33 14.95 -0.67
CA VAL A 166 -0.69 13.65 -0.07
C VAL A 166 -1.94 13.07 -0.71
N HIS A 167 -1.83 11.86 -1.23
CA HIS A 167 -2.91 11.06 -1.79
C HIS A 167 -3.23 9.85 -0.92
N ILE A 168 -4.49 9.41 -0.91
CA ILE A 168 -4.90 8.17 -0.25
C ILE A 168 -5.17 7.12 -1.30
N ILE A 169 -4.50 5.98 -1.14
CA ILE A 169 -4.78 4.74 -1.86
C ILE A 169 -4.92 3.64 -0.80
N PRO A 170 -6.13 3.16 -0.52
CA PRO A 170 -6.31 2.06 0.42
C PRO A 170 -5.80 0.75 -0.19
N PRO A 171 -5.43 -0.27 0.64
CA PRO A 171 -5.12 -1.59 0.15
C PRO A 171 -6.29 -2.24 -0.60
N ILE A 172 -5.96 -3.00 -1.64
CA ILE A 172 -6.94 -3.81 -2.38
C ILE A 172 -7.32 -5.03 -1.54
N ILE A 173 -8.62 -5.19 -1.26
CA ILE A 173 -9.14 -6.42 -0.70
C ILE A 173 -9.41 -7.38 -1.86
N GLY A 174 -8.56 -8.40 -1.99
CA GLY A 174 -8.48 -9.28 -3.16
C GLY A 174 -9.78 -10.04 -3.46
N ASP A 175 -9.97 -10.42 -4.72
CA ASP A 175 -11.15 -11.14 -5.18
C ASP A 175 -11.12 -12.63 -4.79
N GLU A 176 -10.05 -13.09 -4.18
CA GLU A 176 -9.92 -14.40 -3.54
C GLU A 176 -10.88 -14.55 -2.34
N PHE A 177 -11.23 -13.42 -1.70
CA PHE A 177 -12.17 -13.37 -0.56
C PHE A 177 -13.59 -13.29 -1.08
N VAL A 178 -14.15 -14.42 -1.43
CA VAL A 178 -15.56 -14.56 -1.79
C VAL A 178 -16.33 -15.26 -0.67
N PRO A 179 -17.62 -14.96 -0.47
CA PRO A 179 -18.43 -15.64 0.53
C PRO A 179 -18.39 -17.15 0.36
N SER A 180 -18.35 -17.87 1.48
CA SER A 180 -18.42 -19.33 1.48
C SER A 180 -19.86 -19.78 1.21
N GLU A 181 -20.02 -20.78 0.34
CA GLU A 181 -21.30 -21.46 0.13
C GLU A 181 -21.53 -22.59 1.15
N THR A 182 -20.49 -22.92 1.93
CA THR A 182 -20.55 -24.01 2.93
C THR A 182 -20.81 -23.44 4.32
N THR A 183 -21.47 -24.25 5.17
CA THR A 183 -21.66 -23.91 6.57
C THR A 183 -20.29 -23.74 7.26
N PRO A 184 -20.06 -22.65 7.99
CA PRO A 184 -18.83 -22.43 8.72
C PRO A 184 -18.55 -23.56 9.71
N LYS A 185 -17.30 -23.94 9.86
CA LYS A 185 -16.83 -24.90 10.88
C LYS A 185 -16.72 -24.21 12.24
N PRO A 186 -16.74 -24.97 13.34
CA PRO A 186 -16.50 -24.42 14.67
C PRO A 186 -15.03 -24.02 14.90
N VAL A 187 -14.57 -23.10 14.07
CA VAL A 187 -13.21 -22.57 14.03
C VAL A 187 -13.27 -21.06 14.14
N ILE A 188 -12.45 -20.51 15.01
CA ILE A 188 -12.27 -19.07 15.21
C ILE A 188 -10.96 -18.66 14.52
N ALA A 189 -11.03 -17.80 13.52
CA ALA A 189 -9.84 -17.18 12.95
C ALA A 189 -9.30 -16.12 13.93
N ILE A 190 -8.00 -16.10 14.20
CA ILE A 190 -7.37 -15.05 15.01
C ILE A 190 -6.19 -14.45 14.27
N SER A 191 -6.15 -13.11 14.20
CA SER A 191 -5.02 -12.37 13.69
C SER A 191 -4.57 -11.34 14.73
N CYS A 192 -3.34 -11.49 15.21
CA CYS A 192 -2.70 -10.60 16.15
C CYS A 192 -1.20 -10.64 15.91
N LYS A 193 -0.57 -9.48 15.69
CA LYS A 193 0.90 -9.41 15.48
C LYS A 193 1.66 -9.87 16.73
N ASP A 194 1.17 -9.50 17.91
CA ASP A 194 1.72 -9.96 19.18
C ASP A 194 1.13 -11.32 19.57
N ARG A 195 1.94 -12.36 19.39
CA ARG A 195 1.54 -13.75 19.75
C ARG A 195 1.28 -13.95 21.23
N SER A 196 1.77 -13.10 22.11
CA SER A 196 1.48 -13.18 23.54
C SER A 196 0.02 -12.86 23.82
N ILE A 197 -0.53 -11.88 23.11
CA ILE A 197 -1.96 -11.49 23.20
C ILE A 197 -2.86 -12.60 22.67
N SER A 198 -2.58 -13.14 21.48
CA SER A 198 -3.38 -14.25 20.92
C SER A 198 -3.36 -15.47 21.83
N LYS A 199 -2.18 -15.85 22.36
CA LYS A 199 -2.05 -16.95 23.32
C LYS A 199 -2.85 -16.70 24.60
N LYS A 200 -2.83 -15.46 25.13
CA LYS A 200 -3.61 -15.07 26.31
C LYS A 200 -5.12 -15.23 26.04
N ILE A 201 -5.62 -14.68 24.93
CA ILE A 201 -7.04 -14.78 24.54
C ILE A 201 -7.48 -16.24 24.44
N ILE A 202 -6.72 -17.08 23.74
CA ILE A 202 -7.03 -18.50 23.55
C ILE A 202 -7.04 -19.23 24.91
N SER A 203 -6.03 -19.00 25.75
CA SER A 203 -5.92 -19.64 27.06
C SER A 203 -7.08 -19.24 27.98
N GLU A 204 -7.41 -17.95 28.03
CA GLU A 204 -8.49 -17.42 28.83
C GLU A 204 -9.86 -17.93 28.35
N PHE A 205 -10.07 -18.03 27.03
CA PHE A 205 -11.29 -18.62 26.46
C PHE A 205 -11.51 -20.05 26.96
N TYR A 206 -10.50 -20.92 26.88
CA TYR A 206 -10.64 -22.30 27.33
C TYR A 206 -10.77 -22.47 28.85
N ILE A 207 -10.30 -21.51 29.64
CA ILE A 207 -10.51 -21.48 31.09
C ILE A 207 -11.94 -21.06 31.43
N ARG A 208 -12.44 -19.99 30.80
CA ARG A 208 -13.79 -19.46 31.06
C ARG A 208 -14.88 -20.35 30.49
N TYR A 209 -14.64 -21.02 29.35
CA TYR A 209 -15.59 -21.86 28.63
C TYR A 209 -15.08 -23.31 28.45
N PRO A 210 -14.90 -24.11 29.53
CA PRO A 210 -14.29 -25.42 29.45
C PRO A 210 -15.12 -26.42 28.63
N HIS A 211 -16.43 -26.20 28.48
CA HIS A 211 -17.34 -26.99 27.65
C HIS A 211 -17.17 -26.72 26.14
N LEU A 212 -16.48 -25.63 25.76
CA LEU A 212 -16.18 -25.24 24.37
C LEU A 212 -14.77 -25.65 23.93
N ARG A 213 -14.08 -26.56 24.64
CA ARG A 213 -12.68 -26.96 24.29
C ARG A 213 -12.55 -27.65 22.94
N TRP A 214 -13.62 -28.08 22.35
CA TRP A 214 -13.67 -28.66 21.00
C TRP A 214 -13.70 -27.61 19.89
N ILE A 215 -13.95 -26.31 20.19
CA ILE A 215 -13.79 -25.20 19.30
C ILE A 215 -12.28 -24.95 19.09
N THR A 216 -11.85 -24.75 17.86
CA THR A 216 -10.43 -24.52 17.54
C THR A 216 -10.17 -23.08 17.17
N PHE A 217 -9.03 -22.56 17.59
CA PHE A 217 -8.51 -21.28 17.09
C PHE A 217 -7.51 -21.56 15.98
N ARG A 218 -7.64 -20.80 14.88
CA ARG A 218 -6.71 -20.84 13.75
C ARG A 218 -5.94 -19.53 13.69
N ASP A 219 -4.63 -19.63 13.92
CA ASP A 219 -3.73 -18.47 13.75
C ASP A 219 -3.58 -18.18 12.25
N MET A 220 -3.93 -16.94 11.86
CA MET A 220 -3.96 -16.49 10.47
C MET A 220 -2.67 -15.80 10.03
N ILE A 221 -1.60 -15.88 10.82
CA ILE A 221 -0.31 -15.21 10.55
C ILE A 221 0.60 -16.09 9.69
N ASN A 222 1.38 -15.45 8.81
CA ASN A 222 2.39 -16.09 7.95
C ASN A 222 1.85 -17.23 7.05
N MET A 223 0.63 -17.10 6.61
CA MET A 223 -0.02 -18.05 5.72
C MET A 223 0.07 -17.55 4.27
N PRO A 224 0.37 -18.41 3.28
CA PRO A 224 0.23 -18.04 1.86
C PRO A 224 -1.15 -17.48 1.56
N TYR A 225 -1.24 -16.48 0.67
CA TYR A 225 -2.45 -15.66 0.55
C TYR A 225 -3.68 -16.46 0.10
N ALA A 226 -3.50 -17.45 -0.79
CA ALA A 226 -4.57 -18.34 -1.22
C ALA A 226 -5.06 -19.26 -0.07
N ASP A 227 -4.12 -19.80 0.71
CA ASP A 227 -4.43 -20.64 1.88
C ASP A 227 -5.12 -19.83 2.97
N PHE A 228 -4.69 -18.57 3.14
CA PHE A 228 -5.30 -17.63 4.07
C PHE A 228 -6.78 -17.38 3.71
N ALA A 229 -7.08 -17.05 2.44
CA ALA A 229 -8.45 -16.83 1.99
C ALA A 229 -9.33 -18.09 2.16
N ASN A 230 -8.81 -19.27 1.79
CA ASN A 230 -9.51 -20.53 1.94
C ASN A 230 -9.75 -20.90 3.42
N SER A 231 -8.74 -20.68 4.26
CA SER A 231 -8.84 -20.95 5.70
C SER A 231 -9.85 -20.03 6.38
N LEU A 232 -9.92 -18.77 5.95
CA LEU A 232 -10.84 -17.79 6.50
C LEU A 232 -12.31 -18.16 6.20
N LYS A 233 -12.58 -18.63 4.96
CA LYS A 233 -13.92 -19.08 4.53
C LYS A 233 -14.51 -20.22 5.38
N GLU A 234 -13.67 -20.99 6.04
CA GLU A 234 -14.10 -22.09 6.89
C GLU A 234 -14.48 -21.66 8.32
N CYS A 235 -14.10 -20.45 8.74
CA CYS A 235 -14.27 -19.99 10.10
C CYS A 235 -15.67 -19.43 10.36
N MET A 236 -16.18 -19.60 11.60
CA MET A 236 -17.46 -19.02 12.02
C MET A 236 -17.36 -17.55 12.43
N VAL A 237 -16.19 -17.10 12.85
CA VAL A 237 -15.93 -15.76 13.33
C VAL A 237 -14.44 -15.46 13.23
N SER A 238 -14.09 -14.19 13.08
CA SER A 238 -12.72 -13.71 13.14
C SER A 238 -12.48 -12.83 14.36
N VAL A 239 -11.30 -12.93 14.96
CA VAL A 239 -10.84 -12.12 16.09
C VAL A 239 -9.62 -11.33 15.65
N TRP A 240 -9.72 -10.00 15.76
CA TRP A 240 -8.64 -9.08 15.41
C TRP A 240 -8.25 -8.23 16.60
N VAL A 241 -6.97 -8.31 17.00
CA VAL A 241 -6.42 -7.53 18.10
C VAL A 241 -5.04 -7.03 17.69
N ASP A 242 -4.97 -5.79 17.23
CA ASP A 242 -3.74 -5.20 16.72
C ASP A 242 -3.72 -3.69 16.99
N ASP A 243 -3.12 -3.27 18.11
CA ASP A 243 -3.11 -1.88 18.59
C ASP A 243 -2.37 -0.91 17.66
N ASP A 244 -1.38 -1.41 16.92
CA ASP A 244 -0.50 -0.59 16.10
C ASP A 244 -0.86 -0.68 14.59
N SER A 245 -2.01 -1.25 14.26
CA SER A 245 -2.46 -1.30 12.87
C SER A 245 -3.02 0.05 12.42
N THR A 246 -2.54 0.56 11.29
CA THR A 246 -3.05 1.80 10.71
C THR A 246 -4.29 1.56 9.85
N PHE A 247 -4.28 0.51 9.00
CA PHE A 247 -5.40 0.19 8.11
C PHE A 247 -6.16 -1.07 8.52
N GLY A 248 -5.45 -2.20 8.75
CA GLY A 248 -6.07 -3.47 9.14
C GLY A 248 -6.86 -4.13 8.01
N THR A 249 -6.20 -4.89 7.13
CA THR A 249 -6.88 -5.60 6.03
C THR A 249 -7.68 -6.80 6.49
N PHE A 250 -7.22 -7.51 7.54
CA PHE A 250 -7.84 -8.74 8.03
C PHE A 250 -9.34 -8.61 8.36
N PRO A 251 -9.83 -7.56 9.03
CA PRO A 251 -11.26 -7.38 9.24
C PRO A 251 -12.05 -7.24 7.94
N LEU A 252 -11.53 -6.47 6.96
CA LEU A 252 -12.20 -6.30 5.66
C LEU A 252 -12.20 -7.60 4.85
N GLU A 253 -11.11 -8.37 4.89
CA GLU A 253 -11.01 -9.70 4.29
C GLU A 253 -12.03 -10.65 4.92
N SER A 254 -12.20 -10.60 6.24
CA SER A 254 -13.22 -11.36 6.98
C SER A 254 -14.64 -10.98 6.57
N MET A 255 -14.93 -9.68 6.51
CA MET A 255 -16.23 -9.17 6.06
C MET A 255 -16.53 -9.58 4.62
N LYS A 256 -15.51 -9.59 3.73
CA LYS A 256 -15.68 -9.97 2.32
C LYS A 256 -16.01 -11.44 2.14
N VAL A 257 -15.52 -12.34 3.00
CA VAL A 257 -15.95 -13.75 3.01
C VAL A 257 -17.26 -13.98 3.77
N GLY A 258 -17.83 -12.94 4.37
CA GLY A 258 -19.12 -12.98 5.03
C GLY A 258 -19.09 -13.44 6.50
N ILE A 259 -17.92 -13.51 7.14
CA ILE A 259 -17.80 -13.86 8.56
C ILE A 259 -17.71 -12.61 9.43
N PRO A 260 -18.35 -12.60 10.63
CA PRO A 260 -18.30 -11.46 11.51
C PRO A 260 -16.92 -11.26 12.13
N VAL A 261 -16.65 -10.03 12.54
CA VAL A 261 -15.42 -9.65 13.20
C VAL A 261 -15.69 -9.26 14.65
N ILE A 262 -14.91 -9.81 15.55
CA ILE A 262 -14.79 -9.36 16.93
C ILE A 262 -13.41 -8.73 17.06
N GLY A 263 -13.32 -7.49 17.57
CA GLY A 263 -12.03 -6.84 17.61
C GLY A 263 -11.87 -5.79 18.68
N LYS A 264 -10.59 -5.54 19.00
CA LYS A 264 -10.21 -4.36 19.77
C LYS A 264 -10.06 -3.19 18.80
N ILE A 265 -10.65 -2.06 19.15
CA ILE A 265 -10.45 -0.82 18.41
C ILE A 265 -8.99 -0.39 18.60
N PRO A 266 -8.19 -0.27 17.53
CA PRO A 266 -6.79 0.15 17.63
C PRO A 266 -6.67 1.63 18.00
N LYS A 267 -5.47 2.04 18.46
CA LYS A 267 -5.20 3.46 18.78
C LYS A 267 -5.42 4.40 17.60
N ASN A 268 -5.11 3.91 16.40
CA ASN A 268 -5.37 4.61 15.16
C ASN A 268 -6.60 3.99 14.53
N GLU A 269 -7.78 4.55 14.82
CA GLU A 269 -9.03 4.02 14.29
C GLU A 269 -9.01 4.08 12.75
N PRO A 270 -9.16 2.92 12.06
CA PRO A 270 -9.24 2.90 10.61
C PRO A 270 -10.50 3.59 10.09
N ASP A 271 -10.42 4.23 8.93
CA ASP A 271 -11.54 4.95 8.31
C ASP A 271 -12.78 4.07 8.05
N TRP A 272 -12.59 2.76 7.91
CA TRP A 272 -13.67 1.78 7.69
C TRP A 272 -14.36 1.29 8.97
N LEU A 273 -13.81 1.62 10.15
CA LEU A 273 -14.35 1.15 11.41
C LEU A 273 -15.71 1.81 11.70
N SER A 274 -16.72 1.00 11.93
CA SER A 274 -18.08 1.44 12.23
C SER A 274 -18.82 0.34 13.01
N GLU A 275 -20.15 0.37 13.03
CA GLU A 275 -20.97 -0.71 13.60
C GLU A 275 -21.04 -1.96 12.69
N ASN A 276 -19.97 -2.27 11.99
CA ASN A 276 -19.80 -3.37 11.04
C ASN A 276 -19.19 -4.62 11.66
N GLY A 277 -19.06 -4.66 12.98
CA GLY A 277 -18.50 -5.76 13.76
C GLY A 277 -18.78 -5.60 15.23
N MET A 278 -18.22 -6.48 16.04
CA MET A 278 -18.31 -6.43 17.52
C MET A 278 -17.02 -5.85 18.09
N TRP A 279 -17.01 -4.54 18.30
CA TRP A 279 -15.83 -3.77 18.66
C TRP A 279 -15.79 -3.38 20.13
N THR A 280 -14.60 -3.37 20.73
CA THR A 280 -14.37 -2.87 22.10
C THR A 280 -13.03 -2.16 22.22
N TYR A 281 -12.95 -1.15 23.07
CA TYR A 281 -11.67 -0.53 23.46
C TYR A 281 -10.92 -1.37 24.53
N ASP A 282 -11.65 -2.25 25.22
CA ASP A 282 -11.13 -3.03 26.34
C ASP A 282 -10.78 -4.46 25.88
N GLU A 283 -9.49 -4.76 25.74
CA GLU A 283 -8.98 -6.08 25.37
C GLU A 283 -9.52 -7.20 26.29
N SER A 284 -9.75 -6.89 27.57
CA SER A 284 -10.24 -7.88 28.54
C SER A 284 -11.65 -8.40 28.25
N LYS A 285 -12.43 -7.67 27.44
CA LYS A 285 -13.78 -8.06 27.02
C LYS A 285 -13.81 -8.95 25.79
N ILE A 286 -12.72 -9.07 25.05
CA ILE A 286 -12.68 -9.87 23.81
C ILE A 286 -13.12 -11.31 24.06
N VAL A 287 -12.61 -11.95 25.11
CA VAL A 287 -12.93 -13.35 25.44
C VAL A 287 -14.42 -13.53 25.77
N GLU A 288 -15.03 -12.56 26.48
CA GLU A 288 -16.45 -12.58 26.80
C GLU A 288 -17.31 -12.43 25.54
N ILE A 289 -16.96 -11.48 24.66
CA ILE A 289 -17.69 -11.27 23.40
C ILE A 289 -17.58 -12.51 22.50
N VAL A 290 -16.38 -13.12 22.40
CA VAL A 290 -16.17 -14.36 21.64
C VAL A 290 -17.02 -15.51 22.23
N GLY A 291 -17.00 -15.69 23.54
CA GLY A 291 -17.79 -16.73 24.21
C GLY A 291 -19.29 -16.57 24.00
N THR A 292 -19.79 -15.34 24.11
CA THR A 292 -21.21 -15.01 23.87
C THR A 292 -21.58 -15.30 22.42
N TYR A 293 -20.75 -14.87 21.46
CA TYR A 293 -21.00 -15.11 20.04
C TYR A 293 -21.02 -16.62 19.72
N VAL A 294 -20.01 -17.37 20.19
CA VAL A 294 -19.93 -18.82 19.96
C VAL A 294 -21.13 -19.55 20.52
N THR A 295 -21.58 -19.19 21.73
CA THR A 295 -22.76 -19.79 22.35
C THR A 295 -24.01 -19.52 21.50
N ALA A 296 -24.24 -18.27 21.09
CA ALA A 296 -25.36 -17.91 20.24
C ALA A 296 -25.33 -18.65 18.89
N TRP A 297 -24.14 -18.75 18.26
CA TRP A 297 -23.95 -19.46 17.00
C TRP A 297 -24.29 -20.94 17.13
N LEU A 298 -23.92 -21.63 18.25
CA LEU A 298 -24.25 -22.99 18.52
C LEU A 298 -25.76 -23.23 18.75
N GLU A 299 -26.47 -22.22 19.22
CA GLU A 299 -27.92 -22.18 19.37
C GLU A 299 -28.65 -21.88 18.04
N GLY A 300 -27.92 -21.70 16.96
CA GLY A 300 -28.46 -21.38 15.63
C GLY A 300 -28.86 -19.91 15.45
N VAL A 301 -28.38 -19.01 16.31
CA VAL A 301 -28.60 -17.58 16.16
C VAL A 301 -27.68 -17.04 15.06
N GLU A 302 -28.28 -16.54 14.02
CA GLU A 302 -27.53 -15.87 12.94
C GLU A 302 -27.19 -14.43 13.29
N ILE A 303 -26.17 -13.91 12.60
CA ILE A 303 -25.82 -12.48 12.65
C ILE A 303 -27.02 -11.67 12.14
N ASN A 304 -27.31 -10.57 12.83
CA ASN A 304 -28.34 -9.62 12.41
C ASN A 304 -28.09 -9.14 10.98
N ASP A 305 -29.13 -9.10 10.16
CA ASP A 305 -29.08 -8.68 8.76
C ASP A 305 -28.60 -7.22 8.62
N GLU A 306 -28.87 -6.37 9.61
CA GLU A 306 -28.34 -5.00 9.67
C GLU A 306 -26.80 -4.99 9.72
N VAL A 307 -26.20 -5.84 10.54
CA VAL A 307 -24.72 -5.98 10.62
C VAL A 307 -24.17 -6.53 9.33
N LYS A 308 -24.84 -7.56 8.74
CA LYS A 308 -24.45 -8.11 7.42
C LYS A 308 -24.47 -7.01 6.34
N GLN A 309 -25.46 -6.13 6.37
CA GLN A 309 -25.55 -5.03 5.40
C GLN A 309 -24.43 -3.99 5.65
N LYS A 310 -24.18 -3.60 6.89
CA LYS A 310 -23.08 -2.69 7.25
C LYS A 310 -21.71 -3.25 6.83
N MET A 311 -21.48 -4.56 6.96
CA MET A 311 -20.26 -5.22 6.45
C MET A 311 -20.13 -5.04 4.94
N LYS A 312 -21.20 -5.25 4.17
CA LYS A 312 -21.21 -5.07 2.71
C LYS A 312 -20.96 -3.62 2.32
N ASP A 313 -21.65 -2.67 2.97
CA ASP A 313 -21.51 -1.24 2.69
C ASP A 313 -20.10 -0.74 2.99
N THR A 314 -19.48 -1.26 4.05
CA THR A 314 -18.07 -0.99 4.40
C THR A 314 -17.10 -1.37 3.29
N LEU A 315 -17.39 -2.44 2.53
CA LEU A 315 -16.50 -2.96 1.50
C LEU A 315 -16.58 -2.19 0.18
N LEU A 316 -17.63 -1.42 -0.08
CA LEU A 316 -17.84 -0.72 -1.35
C LEU A 316 -16.66 0.19 -1.74
N PRO A 317 -16.13 1.05 -0.86
CA PRO A 317 -14.99 1.91 -1.18
C PRO A 317 -13.68 1.15 -1.41
N TYR A 318 -13.59 -0.09 -0.90
CA TYR A 318 -12.39 -0.95 -0.96
C TYR A 318 -12.51 -2.07 -1.99
N SER A 319 -13.51 -2.00 -2.87
CA SER A 319 -13.65 -2.95 -3.98
C SER A 319 -12.44 -2.85 -4.90
N THR A 320 -12.07 -3.96 -5.54
CA THR A 320 -10.95 -4.04 -6.47
C THR A 320 -11.05 -2.98 -7.57
N GLU A 321 -12.25 -2.78 -8.14
CA GLU A 321 -12.49 -1.83 -9.22
C GLU A 321 -12.29 -0.37 -8.76
N VAL A 322 -12.90 0.02 -7.63
CA VAL A 322 -12.77 1.39 -7.09
C VAL A 322 -11.32 1.70 -6.74
N THR A 323 -10.63 0.78 -6.08
CA THR A 323 -9.23 0.99 -5.69
C THR A 323 -8.31 1.03 -6.91
N LYS A 324 -8.49 0.15 -7.91
CA LYS A 324 -7.72 0.20 -9.17
C LYS A 324 -7.90 1.54 -9.88
N ASN A 325 -9.13 2.02 -10.04
CA ASN A 325 -9.40 3.32 -10.65
C ASN A 325 -8.73 4.48 -9.89
N ASN A 326 -8.73 4.43 -8.56
CA ASN A 326 -8.04 5.43 -7.74
C ASN A 326 -6.53 5.41 -7.97
N ILE A 327 -5.91 4.22 -8.02
CA ILE A 327 -4.48 4.05 -8.34
C ILE A 327 -4.15 4.71 -9.69
N LEU A 328 -4.90 4.36 -10.73
CA LEU A 328 -4.66 4.87 -12.09
C LEU A 328 -4.78 6.39 -12.14
N ASN A 329 -5.84 6.95 -11.58
CA ASN A 329 -6.08 8.40 -11.55
C ASN A 329 -4.94 9.16 -10.86
N ILE A 330 -4.42 8.63 -9.74
CA ILE A 330 -3.33 9.28 -8.99
C ILE A 330 -2.03 9.24 -9.79
N PHE A 331 -1.65 8.09 -10.34
CA PHE A 331 -0.42 7.98 -11.13
C PHE A 331 -0.51 8.76 -12.46
N ASP A 332 -1.67 8.81 -13.10
CA ASP A 332 -1.93 9.68 -14.26
C ASP A 332 -1.78 11.17 -13.89
N SER A 333 -2.21 11.57 -12.71
CA SER A 333 -2.00 12.94 -12.23
C SER A 333 -0.51 13.29 -12.04
N PHE A 334 0.31 12.32 -11.61
CA PHE A 334 1.75 12.51 -11.51
C PHE A 334 2.39 12.68 -12.89
N ARG A 335 1.97 11.85 -13.85
CA ARG A 335 2.44 11.93 -15.25
C ARG A 335 2.05 13.27 -15.88
N SER A 336 0.79 13.69 -15.79
CA SER A 336 0.31 14.97 -16.35
C SER A 336 1.07 16.16 -15.79
N LYS A 337 1.27 16.24 -14.48
CA LYS A 337 2.08 17.30 -13.86
C LYS A 337 3.53 17.30 -14.32
N ARG A 338 4.09 16.13 -14.61
CA ARG A 338 5.45 16.02 -15.13
C ARG A 338 5.55 16.48 -16.57
N ILE A 339 4.56 16.13 -17.40
CA ILE A 339 4.41 16.63 -18.78
C ILE A 339 4.39 18.16 -18.76
N ASP A 340 3.50 18.79 -17.99
CA ASP A 340 3.38 20.23 -17.88
C ASP A 340 4.71 20.90 -17.46
N ALA A 341 5.44 20.29 -16.53
CA ALA A 341 6.72 20.79 -16.05
C ALA A 341 7.81 20.74 -17.15
N ILE A 342 7.85 19.65 -17.93
CA ILE A 342 8.80 19.48 -19.03
C ILE A 342 8.47 20.44 -20.18
N GLU A 343 7.22 20.59 -20.54
CA GLU A 343 6.77 21.56 -21.59
C GLU A 343 7.15 22.99 -21.23
N LYS A 344 6.92 23.40 -19.99
CA LYS A 344 7.34 24.74 -19.50
C LYS A 344 8.87 24.91 -19.57
N ALA A 345 9.63 23.86 -19.20
CA ALA A 345 11.09 23.91 -19.27
C ALA A 345 11.59 24.02 -20.72
N LEU A 346 10.99 23.26 -21.65
CA LEU A 346 11.29 23.32 -23.09
C LEU A 346 10.99 24.71 -23.67
N THR A 347 9.84 25.28 -23.33
CA THR A 347 9.45 26.64 -23.77
C THR A 347 10.47 27.66 -23.30
N LYS A 348 10.84 27.63 -22.03
CA LYS A 348 11.84 28.55 -21.48
C LYS A 348 13.22 28.46 -22.19
N ILE A 349 13.68 27.23 -22.44
CA ILE A 349 14.96 27.04 -23.14
C ILE A 349 14.89 27.55 -24.58
N LYS A 350 13.76 27.39 -25.28
CA LYS A 350 13.56 27.93 -26.63
C LYS A 350 13.59 29.45 -26.61
N GLU A 351 12.88 30.11 -25.71
CA GLU A 351 12.87 31.56 -25.56
C GLU A 351 14.26 32.09 -25.28
N GLU A 352 15.03 31.48 -24.39
CA GLU A 352 16.43 31.84 -24.12
C GLU A 352 17.32 31.68 -25.36
N PHE A 353 17.10 30.64 -26.17
CA PHE A 353 17.85 30.36 -27.38
C PHE A 353 17.55 31.40 -28.46
N ASP A 354 16.29 31.75 -28.67
CA ASP A 354 15.86 32.75 -29.65
C ASP A 354 16.39 34.14 -29.27
N SER A 355 16.36 34.50 -28.00
CA SER A 355 16.94 35.76 -27.48
C SER A 355 18.46 35.88 -27.74
N ILE A 356 19.22 34.79 -27.63
CA ILE A 356 20.65 34.74 -27.92
C ILE A 356 20.91 34.91 -29.43
N LEU A 357 20.08 34.29 -30.27
CA LEU A 357 20.20 34.41 -31.72
C LEU A 357 19.90 35.85 -32.23
N ASP A 358 18.90 36.49 -31.64
CA ASP A 358 18.54 37.88 -32.02
C ASP A 358 19.59 38.91 -31.54
N SER A 359 20.14 38.73 -30.34
CA SER A 359 21.25 39.57 -29.84
C SER A 359 22.54 39.37 -30.64
N GLY A 360 22.76 38.16 -31.19
CA GLY A 360 23.91 37.90 -32.09
C GLY A 360 23.79 38.57 -33.47
N LYS A 361 22.55 38.75 -33.98
CA LYS A 361 22.29 39.43 -35.26
C LYS A 361 22.46 40.95 -35.17
N GLU A 362 22.13 41.56 -34.03
CA GLU A 362 22.32 43.00 -33.81
C GLU A 362 23.81 43.36 -33.75
N THR A 363 24.69 42.48 -33.29
CA THR A 363 26.14 42.70 -33.25
C THR A 363 26.84 42.57 -34.61
N GLU A 364 26.28 41.82 -35.57
CA GLU A 364 26.80 41.69 -36.94
C GLU A 364 26.35 42.83 -37.86
N GLN A 365 25.30 43.63 -37.50
CA GLN A 365 24.86 44.79 -38.29
C GLN A 365 25.57 46.09 -37.90
N ILE A 366 26.42 46.09 -36.87
CA ILE A 366 27.15 47.27 -36.38
C ILE A 366 28.66 47.17 -36.68
N SER A 367 29.12 46.11 -37.33
CA SER A 367 30.49 45.94 -37.81
C SER A 367 30.53 46.02 -39.33
#